data_5efe7d04a94e979032b99fe8dd1cbdfc
#
_entry.id   5efe7d04a94e979032b99fe8dd1cbdfc
#
_cell.length_a   1.000
_cell.length_b   1.000
_cell.length_c   1.000
_cell.angle_alpha   90.00
_cell.angle_beta   90.00
_cell.angle_gamma   90.00
#
_symmetry.space_group_name_H-M   'P 1'
#
loop_
_entity.id
_entity.type
_entity.pdbx_description
1 polymer ?
#
loop_
_entity_poly.entity_id
_entity_poly.type
_entity_poly.pdbx_seq_one_letter_code
_entity_poly.pdbx_strand_id
1 'polypeptide(L)'
;MEKILTSGTSFIDEYGRERIFNGVNLCDKGWPDENGNLCHVYEYDDKMFRTLAEKGFNIVRLGITWAAVEPNPGEYNEKYIDGIVKMLDQCEKYGLYAYIDMHQDLYSNYCYQWGDGAPKWACMMNGDKQKKIKLVWAEGYFWDKGIHKAFDSFWTNKPYNNKGLLDYFADMWKHLAERVCNHPALFGFDMFNEPFMGSDGGKIFRQLIKGLVKTTLTDKRIKKSKLIKDAIKLDIPAVLEQYNGDILHDVALGAAELVEKFDRERYTPFLNKTAGAIRSVTNNGIMFIDNCY
;
A
#
# COMPACT_ATOMS: atom_id res chain seq x y z
N MET A 1 3.62 20.93 17.62
CA MET A 1 2.29 20.32 17.43
C MET A 1 2.00 19.37 18.60
N GLU A 2 0.72 19.15 18.95
CA GLU A 2 0.33 18.23 20.02
C GLU A 2 0.61 16.78 19.63
N LYS A 3 1.02 15.95 20.60
CA LYS A 3 1.22 14.52 20.33
C LYS A 3 -0.13 13.82 20.16
N ILE A 4 -0.27 13.03 19.10
CA ILE A 4 -1.48 12.25 18.84
C ILE A 4 -1.27 10.79 19.23
N LEU A 5 -2.27 10.25 19.89
CA LEU A 5 -2.31 8.88 20.40
C LEU A 5 -3.61 8.19 19.93
N THR A 6 -3.69 6.88 20.11
CA THR A 6 -4.92 6.11 19.89
C THR A 6 -5.55 5.73 21.22
N SER A 7 -6.90 5.77 21.28
CA SER A 7 -7.68 5.30 22.43
C SER A 7 -8.94 4.60 21.91
N GLY A 8 -8.95 3.27 21.98
CA GLY A 8 -10.00 2.47 21.35
C GLY A 8 -10.04 2.72 19.84
N THR A 9 -11.14 3.24 19.34
CA THR A 9 -11.36 3.54 17.92
C THR A 9 -11.16 5.03 17.57
N SER A 10 -10.67 5.83 18.52
CA SER A 10 -10.49 7.27 18.35
C SER A 10 -9.02 7.67 18.38
N PHE A 11 -8.68 8.75 17.67
CA PHE A 11 -7.45 9.50 17.89
C PHE A 11 -7.67 10.52 19.00
N ILE A 12 -6.72 10.60 19.92
CA ILE A 12 -6.74 11.59 21.00
C ILE A 12 -5.43 12.36 21.02
N ASP A 13 -5.46 13.59 21.53
CA ASP A 13 -4.25 14.33 21.85
C ASP A 13 -3.72 13.99 23.26
N GLU A 14 -2.59 14.55 23.63
CA GLU A 14 -1.96 14.35 24.94
C GLU A 14 -2.81 14.84 26.14
N TYR A 15 -3.85 15.64 25.88
CA TYR A 15 -4.82 16.11 26.87
C TYR A 15 -6.08 15.24 26.95
N GLY A 16 -6.13 14.14 26.15
CA GLY A 16 -7.28 13.21 26.10
C GLY A 16 -8.46 13.72 25.27
N ARG A 17 -8.30 14.81 24.49
CA ARG A 17 -9.36 15.33 23.62
C ARG A 17 -9.40 14.54 22.32
N GLU A 18 -10.58 14.11 21.90
CA GLU A 18 -10.77 13.46 20.60
C GLU A 18 -10.39 14.38 19.44
N ARG A 19 -9.70 13.83 18.47
CA ARG A 19 -9.23 14.56 17.28
C ARG A 19 -9.72 13.85 16.02
N ILE A 20 -10.27 14.65 15.11
CA ILE A 20 -10.74 14.19 13.80
C ILE A 20 -9.79 14.73 12.73
N PHE A 21 -9.40 13.84 11.81
CA PHE A 21 -8.46 14.16 10.76
C PHE A 21 -9.12 14.05 9.39
N ASN A 22 -8.98 15.13 8.60
CA ASN A 22 -9.38 15.19 7.21
C ASN A 22 -8.16 15.60 6.38
N GLY A 23 -7.83 14.84 5.35
CA GLY A 23 -6.61 15.06 4.61
C GLY A 23 -6.65 14.62 3.16
N VAL A 24 -5.47 14.69 2.56
CA VAL A 24 -5.22 14.29 1.18
C VAL A 24 -3.98 13.39 1.12
N ASN A 25 -3.90 12.61 0.05
CA ASN A 25 -2.74 11.82 -0.30
C ASN A 25 -1.86 12.62 -1.25
N LEU A 26 -0.59 12.81 -0.89
CA LEU A 26 0.47 13.36 -1.74
C LEU A 26 1.50 12.27 -1.97
N CYS A 27 1.57 11.72 -3.18
CA CYS A 27 2.43 10.57 -3.47
C CYS A 27 3.42 10.89 -4.59
N ASP A 28 4.70 10.63 -4.33
CA ASP A 28 5.74 10.59 -5.36
C ASP A 28 5.89 9.18 -5.91
N LYS A 29 5.35 8.94 -7.09
CA LYS A 29 5.46 7.66 -7.82
C LYS A 29 6.68 7.59 -8.73
N GLY A 30 7.45 8.68 -8.81
CA GLY A 30 8.57 8.84 -9.75
C GLY A 30 8.13 9.14 -11.18
N TRP A 31 9.04 9.76 -11.93
CA TRP A 31 8.86 10.08 -13.36
C TRP A 31 9.94 9.37 -14.16
N PRO A 32 9.62 8.71 -15.27
CA PRO A 32 10.64 8.09 -16.09
C PRO A 32 11.51 9.16 -16.78
N ASP A 33 12.83 9.00 -16.69
CA ASP A 33 13.79 9.75 -17.50
C ASP A 33 13.78 9.28 -18.97
N GLU A 34 14.61 9.87 -19.81
CA GLU A 34 14.76 9.51 -21.23
C GLU A 34 15.19 8.02 -21.42
N ASN A 35 15.79 7.41 -20.43
CA ASN A 35 16.24 6.01 -20.42
C ASN A 35 15.24 5.06 -19.75
N GLY A 36 14.11 5.60 -19.24
CA GLY A 36 13.07 4.84 -18.55
C GLY A 36 13.40 4.53 -17.08
N ASN A 37 14.43 5.15 -16.49
CA ASN A 37 14.68 5.03 -15.05
C ASN A 37 13.76 6.00 -14.30
N LEU A 38 13.24 5.56 -13.15
CA LEU A 38 12.42 6.45 -12.32
C LEU A 38 13.29 7.48 -11.60
N CYS A 39 12.97 8.75 -11.84
CA CYS A 39 13.51 9.86 -11.09
C CYS A 39 12.51 10.26 -10.01
N HIS A 40 12.95 10.28 -8.77
CA HIS A 40 12.16 10.65 -7.63
C HIS A 40 12.62 12.02 -7.11
N VAL A 41 11.67 12.95 -7.04
CA VAL A 41 11.89 14.29 -6.47
C VAL A 41 10.73 14.58 -5.55
N TYR A 42 11.01 14.68 -4.25
CA TYR A 42 9.97 14.96 -3.27
C TYR A 42 9.97 16.43 -2.94
N GLU A 43 9.35 17.21 -3.82
CA GLU A 43 9.17 18.65 -3.66
C GLU A 43 7.74 19.04 -4.04
N TYR A 44 7.07 19.71 -3.11
CA TYR A 44 5.78 20.35 -3.36
C TYR A 44 5.84 21.83 -3.01
N ASP A 45 5.09 22.64 -3.75
CA ASP A 45 5.04 24.08 -3.53
C ASP A 45 4.44 24.40 -2.14
N ASP A 46 5.10 25.33 -1.42
CA ASP A 46 4.62 25.91 -0.15
C ASP A 46 3.15 26.37 -0.24
N LYS A 47 2.74 26.90 -1.39
CA LYS A 47 1.35 27.30 -1.65
C LYS A 47 0.37 26.15 -1.51
N MET A 48 0.77 24.93 -1.84
CA MET A 48 -0.11 23.74 -1.71
C MET A 48 -0.45 23.51 -0.25
N PHE A 49 0.53 23.41 0.65
CA PHE A 49 0.30 23.17 2.08
C PHE A 49 -0.53 24.26 2.72
N ARG A 50 -0.26 25.53 2.39
CA ARG A 50 -1.07 26.65 2.81
C ARG A 50 -2.54 26.51 2.35
N THR A 51 -2.75 26.18 1.07
CA THR A 51 -4.10 26.00 0.51
C THR A 51 -4.84 24.84 1.20
N LEU A 52 -4.16 23.74 1.53
CA LEU A 52 -4.76 22.63 2.26
C LEU A 52 -5.22 23.08 3.65
N ALA A 53 -4.37 23.78 4.39
CA ALA A 53 -4.70 24.31 5.71
C ALA A 53 -5.88 25.33 5.66
N GLU A 54 -5.85 26.27 4.70
CA GLU A 54 -6.94 27.25 4.49
C GLU A 54 -8.28 26.58 4.14
N LYS A 55 -8.27 25.41 3.54
CA LYS A 55 -9.46 24.60 3.25
C LYS A 55 -9.91 23.72 4.42
N GLY A 56 -9.22 23.76 5.55
CA GLY A 56 -9.57 23.02 6.77
C GLY A 56 -9.05 21.59 6.81
N PHE A 57 -8.16 21.18 5.90
CA PHE A 57 -7.42 19.93 6.06
C PHE A 57 -6.44 20.05 7.21
N ASN A 58 -6.18 18.96 7.90
CA ASN A 58 -5.30 18.92 9.08
C ASN A 58 -4.32 17.75 9.08
N ILE A 59 -4.35 16.91 8.03
CA ILE A 59 -3.41 15.79 7.85
C ILE A 59 -3.09 15.57 6.38
N VAL A 60 -1.88 15.06 6.11
CA VAL A 60 -1.41 14.65 4.78
C VAL A 60 -0.83 13.24 4.86
N ARG A 61 -1.20 12.36 3.94
CA ARG A 61 -0.51 11.11 3.70
C ARG A 61 0.61 11.36 2.70
N LEU A 62 1.86 11.20 3.14
CA LEU A 62 3.03 11.41 2.31
C LEU A 62 3.48 10.06 1.73
N GLY A 63 3.02 9.75 0.50
CA GLY A 63 3.40 8.53 -0.21
C GLY A 63 4.80 8.63 -0.79
N ILE A 64 5.67 7.73 -0.36
CA ILE A 64 7.04 7.56 -0.83
C ILE A 64 7.23 6.13 -1.32
N THR A 65 8.27 5.86 -2.09
CA THR A 65 8.53 4.49 -2.59
C THR A 65 9.84 3.93 -2.05
N TRP A 66 9.90 2.62 -1.89
CA TRP A 66 11.12 1.93 -1.50
C TRP A 66 12.27 2.23 -2.48
N ALA A 67 11.97 2.24 -3.78
CA ALA A 67 12.95 2.57 -4.82
C ALA A 67 13.57 3.97 -4.66
N ALA A 68 12.79 4.94 -4.17
CA ALA A 68 13.27 6.30 -3.96
C ALA A 68 14.17 6.41 -2.73
N VAL A 69 13.84 5.67 -1.66
CA VAL A 69 14.60 5.68 -0.41
C VAL A 69 15.86 4.82 -0.49
N GLU A 70 15.77 3.63 -1.11
CA GLU A 70 16.88 2.65 -1.20
C GLU A 70 17.07 2.20 -2.67
N PRO A 71 17.61 3.05 -3.55
CA PRO A 71 17.80 2.73 -4.97
C PRO A 71 18.76 1.58 -5.21
N ASN A 72 19.77 1.42 -4.38
CA ASN A 72 20.71 0.30 -4.36
C ASN A 72 20.65 -0.43 -3.01
N PRO A 73 20.93 -1.74 -2.94
CA PRO A 73 20.76 -2.51 -1.72
C PRO A 73 21.70 -2.00 -0.60
N GLY A 74 21.11 -1.49 0.48
CA GLY A 74 21.82 -0.93 1.64
C GLY A 74 22.34 0.50 1.44
N GLU A 75 22.04 1.17 0.32
CA GLU A 75 22.41 2.55 0.04
C GLU A 75 21.19 3.44 0.05
N TYR A 76 21.11 4.33 1.03
CA TYR A 76 19.96 5.23 1.19
C TYR A 76 20.16 6.56 0.48
N ASN A 77 19.11 7.03 -0.18
CA ASN A 77 19.09 8.31 -0.87
C ASN A 77 18.82 9.45 0.11
N GLU A 78 19.88 9.93 0.77
CA GLU A 78 19.78 11.00 1.77
C GLU A 78 19.14 12.28 1.23
N LYS A 79 19.40 12.62 -0.03
CA LYS A 79 18.79 13.80 -0.66
C LYS A 79 17.26 13.66 -0.75
N TYR A 80 16.77 12.46 -1.05
CA TYR A 80 15.34 12.20 -1.09
C TYR A 80 14.73 12.24 0.32
N ILE A 81 15.43 11.66 1.31
CA ILE A 81 15.01 11.69 2.72
C ILE A 81 14.98 13.14 3.24
N ASP A 82 15.97 13.98 2.87
CA ASP A 82 15.93 15.42 3.18
C ASP A 82 14.71 16.11 2.56
N GLY A 83 14.26 15.67 1.38
CA GLY A 83 13.01 16.12 0.78
C GLY A 83 11.79 15.76 1.64
N ILE A 84 11.74 14.54 2.18
CA ILE A 84 10.66 14.13 3.11
C ILE A 84 10.65 15.00 4.36
N VAL A 85 11.82 15.28 4.96
CA VAL A 85 11.92 16.17 6.13
C VAL A 85 11.40 17.56 5.78
N LYS A 86 11.77 18.14 4.64
CA LYS A 86 11.23 19.42 4.17
C LYS A 86 9.70 19.42 4.00
N MET A 87 9.12 18.30 3.57
CA MET A 87 7.65 18.18 3.50
C MET A 87 7.03 18.18 4.89
N LEU A 88 7.67 17.52 5.87
CA LEU A 88 7.24 17.60 7.27
C LEU A 88 7.36 19.03 7.82
N ASP A 89 8.45 19.77 7.50
CA ASP A 89 8.62 21.19 7.85
C ASP A 89 7.46 22.04 7.29
N GLN A 90 7.05 21.80 6.04
CA GLN A 90 5.91 22.50 5.45
C GLN A 90 4.60 22.14 6.16
N CYS A 91 4.40 20.87 6.51
CA CYS A 91 3.24 20.44 7.28
C CYS A 91 3.20 21.15 8.64
N GLU A 92 4.30 21.17 9.39
CA GLU A 92 4.40 21.86 10.67
C GLU A 92 4.08 23.34 10.55
N LYS A 93 4.68 24.03 9.57
CA LYS A 93 4.48 25.45 9.29
C LYS A 93 3.01 25.83 9.14
N TYR A 94 2.19 24.95 8.56
CA TYR A 94 0.76 25.18 8.32
C TYR A 94 -0.16 24.43 9.28
N GLY A 95 0.37 23.81 10.32
CA GLY A 95 -0.41 23.09 11.33
C GLY A 95 -1.03 21.78 10.83
N LEU A 96 -0.45 21.17 9.78
CA LEU A 96 -0.84 19.90 9.24
C LEU A 96 -0.02 18.78 9.90
N TYR A 97 -0.66 17.70 10.28
CA TYR A 97 0.03 16.46 10.59
C TYR A 97 0.40 15.72 9.30
N ALA A 98 1.39 14.83 9.36
CA ALA A 98 1.71 13.98 8.25
C ALA A 98 2.09 12.57 8.71
N TYR A 99 1.61 11.55 7.99
CA TYR A 99 2.14 10.18 8.13
C TYR A 99 2.78 9.74 6.82
N ILE A 100 3.85 8.97 6.97
CA ILE A 100 4.67 8.52 5.86
C ILE A 100 4.15 7.15 5.43
N ASP A 101 3.77 7.05 4.17
CA ASP A 101 3.28 5.85 3.52
C ASP A 101 4.35 5.25 2.61
N MET A 102 4.71 3.98 2.84
CA MET A 102 5.55 3.25 1.89
C MET A 102 4.67 2.72 0.77
N HIS A 103 4.54 3.55 -0.24
CA HIS A 103 3.64 3.33 -1.37
C HIS A 103 4.17 2.30 -2.34
N GLN A 104 3.25 1.50 -2.86
CA GLN A 104 3.47 0.62 -3.99
C GLN A 104 2.19 0.44 -4.79
N ASP A 105 2.34 0.33 -6.11
CA ASP A 105 1.35 -0.21 -7.02
C ASP A 105 2.01 -1.26 -7.91
N LEU A 106 1.41 -2.45 -8.01
CA LEU A 106 1.89 -3.56 -8.83
C LEU A 106 3.34 -3.98 -8.49
N TYR A 107 3.73 -3.78 -7.22
CA TYR A 107 5.05 -4.01 -6.66
C TYR A 107 6.13 -3.05 -7.15
N SER A 108 6.17 -2.73 -8.45
CA SER A 108 7.20 -1.88 -9.04
C SER A 108 6.94 -1.58 -10.51
N ASN A 109 7.39 -0.42 -10.99
CA ASN A 109 7.48 -0.11 -12.40
C ASN A 109 8.33 -1.12 -13.20
N TYR A 110 9.30 -1.77 -12.56
CA TYR A 110 10.12 -2.79 -13.21
C TYR A 110 9.39 -4.12 -13.40
N CYS A 111 8.30 -4.34 -12.68
CA CYS A 111 7.45 -5.52 -12.82
C CYS A 111 6.34 -5.29 -13.85
N TYR A 112 5.69 -4.13 -13.79
CA TYR A 112 4.57 -3.81 -14.64
C TYR A 112 4.54 -2.33 -14.99
N GLN A 113 4.12 -1.98 -16.20
CA GLN A 113 3.99 -0.59 -16.63
C GLN A 113 3.07 0.18 -15.68
N TRP A 114 3.46 1.39 -15.29
CA TRP A 114 2.75 2.25 -14.33
C TRP A 114 2.72 1.73 -12.88
N GLY A 115 3.46 0.67 -12.58
CA GLY A 115 3.71 0.29 -11.20
C GLY A 115 4.69 1.25 -10.52
N ASP A 116 4.74 1.20 -9.21
CA ASP A 116 5.73 1.89 -8.37
C ASP A 116 6.02 1.07 -7.11
N GLY A 117 6.95 1.49 -6.30
CA GLY A 117 7.28 0.85 -5.02
C GLY A 117 8.70 0.31 -4.97
N ALA A 118 8.89 -0.98 -5.23
CA ALA A 118 10.16 -1.65 -5.02
C ALA A 118 11.24 -1.25 -6.05
N PRO A 119 12.53 -1.17 -5.63
CA PRO A 119 13.63 -0.93 -6.53
C PRO A 119 13.88 -2.13 -7.45
N LYS A 120 14.55 -1.89 -8.59
CA LYS A 120 14.81 -2.91 -9.61
C LYS A 120 15.45 -4.17 -9.06
N TRP A 121 16.42 -4.03 -8.15
CA TRP A 121 17.15 -5.15 -7.57
C TRP A 121 16.25 -6.05 -6.69
N ALA A 122 15.16 -5.51 -6.12
CA ALA A 122 14.19 -6.25 -5.33
C ALA A 122 13.10 -6.92 -6.18
N CYS A 123 13.05 -6.64 -7.51
CA CYS A 123 12.05 -7.20 -8.43
C CYS A 123 12.43 -8.61 -8.90
N MET A 124 12.32 -9.60 -8.02
CA MET A 124 12.74 -10.98 -8.30
C MET A 124 11.66 -11.76 -9.05
N MET A 125 11.50 -11.49 -10.33
CA MET A 125 10.48 -12.11 -11.20
C MET A 125 10.88 -13.46 -11.81
N ASN A 126 12.05 -14.01 -11.47
CA ASN A 126 12.55 -15.30 -12.01
C ASN A 126 12.56 -15.39 -13.55
N GLY A 127 13.05 -14.31 -14.21
CA GLY A 127 13.18 -14.25 -15.66
C GLY A 127 11.95 -13.74 -16.41
N ASP A 128 10.82 -13.50 -15.77
CA ASP A 128 9.72 -12.77 -16.38
C ASP A 128 10.13 -11.31 -16.64
N LYS A 129 9.55 -10.72 -17.69
CA LYS A 129 9.84 -9.34 -18.08
C LYS A 129 8.67 -8.43 -17.69
N GLN A 130 8.96 -7.15 -17.53
CA GLN A 130 7.94 -6.11 -17.40
C GLN A 130 6.87 -6.26 -18.47
N LYS A 131 5.61 -6.15 -18.06
CA LYS A 131 4.47 -6.18 -18.97
C LYS A 131 3.77 -4.82 -19.03
N LYS A 132 3.00 -4.65 -20.11
CA LYS A 132 2.20 -3.44 -20.35
C LYS A 132 0.75 -3.67 -19.97
N ILE A 133 0.09 -2.63 -19.52
CA ILE A 133 -1.35 -2.58 -19.29
C ILE A 133 -2.10 -2.88 -20.60
N LYS A 134 -3.14 -3.71 -20.50
CA LYS A 134 -4.01 -4.06 -21.62
C LYS A 134 -5.41 -3.49 -21.48
N LEU A 135 -5.98 -3.57 -20.27
CA LEU A 135 -7.36 -3.16 -19.99
C LEU A 135 -7.39 -2.08 -18.90
N VAL A 136 -6.95 -2.43 -17.70
CA VAL A 136 -6.93 -1.54 -16.53
C VAL A 136 -5.62 -1.72 -15.78
N TRP A 137 -5.17 -0.65 -15.11
CA TRP A 137 -3.89 -0.66 -14.41
C TRP A 137 -3.75 -1.81 -13.39
N ALA A 138 -4.83 -2.11 -12.65
CA ALA A 138 -4.85 -3.13 -11.60
C ALA A 138 -4.86 -4.58 -12.12
N GLU A 139 -5.00 -4.80 -13.43
CA GLU A 139 -5.09 -6.17 -14.00
C GLU A 139 -3.87 -7.03 -13.69
N GLY A 140 -2.71 -6.39 -13.48
CA GLY A 140 -1.47 -7.05 -13.15
C GLY A 140 -1.56 -7.89 -11.88
N TYR A 141 -2.28 -7.43 -10.86
CA TYR A 141 -2.51 -8.20 -9.64
C TYR A 141 -3.21 -9.54 -9.89
N PHE A 142 -4.10 -9.61 -10.88
CA PHE A 142 -4.90 -10.81 -11.14
C PHE A 142 -4.21 -11.81 -12.08
N TRP A 143 -3.48 -11.30 -13.08
CA TRP A 143 -3.03 -12.12 -14.20
C TRP A 143 -1.52 -12.17 -14.38
N ASP A 144 -0.75 -11.27 -13.78
CA ASP A 144 0.67 -11.19 -14.03
C ASP A 144 1.50 -12.09 -13.11
N LYS A 145 2.10 -13.12 -13.69
CA LYS A 145 2.95 -14.05 -12.96
C LYS A 145 4.25 -13.42 -12.46
N GLY A 146 4.74 -12.39 -13.14
CA GLY A 146 5.95 -11.66 -12.73
C GLY A 146 5.71 -10.91 -11.42
N ILE A 147 4.57 -10.18 -11.34
CA ILE A 147 4.14 -9.51 -10.11
C ILE A 147 3.95 -10.51 -8.97
N HIS A 148 3.23 -11.63 -9.24
CA HIS A 148 3.03 -12.67 -8.23
C HIS A 148 4.36 -13.20 -7.68
N LYS A 149 5.35 -13.47 -8.55
CA LYS A 149 6.67 -13.95 -8.14
C LYS A 149 7.48 -12.90 -7.37
N ALA A 150 7.35 -11.63 -7.74
CA ALA A 150 8.00 -10.54 -7.03
C ALA A 150 7.48 -10.44 -5.59
N PHE A 151 6.16 -10.42 -5.40
CA PHE A 151 5.54 -10.46 -4.07
C PHE A 151 5.87 -11.74 -3.30
N ASP A 152 5.83 -12.91 -3.93
CA ASP A 152 6.21 -14.19 -3.30
C ASP A 152 7.66 -14.14 -2.79
N SER A 153 8.56 -13.54 -3.58
CA SER A 153 9.96 -13.37 -3.19
C SER A 153 10.11 -12.44 -2.00
N PHE A 154 9.34 -11.35 -1.95
CA PHE A 154 9.28 -10.43 -0.83
C PHE A 154 8.75 -11.12 0.43
N TRP A 155 7.56 -11.70 0.37
CA TRP A 155 6.92 -12.35 1.52
C TRP A 155 7.69 -13.55 2.08
N THR A 156 8.48 -14.21 1.23
CA THR A 156 9.35 -15.34 1.67
C THR A 156 10.71 -14.88 2.15
N ASN A 157 10.95 -13.58 2.24
CA ASN A 157 12.23 -12.99 2.61
C ASN A 157 13.39 -13.52 1.76
N LYS A 158 13.16 -13.65 0.45
CA LYS A 158 14.16 -14.23 -0.47
C LYS A 158 15.45 -13.43 -0.43
N PRO A 159 16.62 -14.10 -0.32
CA PRO A 159 17.89 -13.40 -0.20
C PRO A 159 18.31 -12.73 -1.52
N TYR A 160 18.80 -11.50 -1.40
CA TYR A 160 19.59 -10.78 -2.39
C TYR A 160 20.92 -10.39 -1.76
N ASN A 161 22.05 -10.70 -2.39
CA ASN A 161 23.38 -10.46 -1.82
C ASN A 161 23.52 -10.92 -0.34
N ASN A 162 23.06 -12.13 -0.04
CA ASN A 162 23.09 -12.76 1.29
C ASN A 162 22.24 -12.10 2.39
N LYS A 163 21.36 -11.16 2.06
CA LYS A 163 20.40 -10.55 2.98
C LYS A 163 18.99 -10.65 2.42
N GLY A 164 18.00 -10.96 3.25
CA GLY A 164 16.62 -11.11 2.81
C GLY A 164 15.97 -9.78 2.40
N LEU A 165 15.00 -9.82 1.49
CA LEU A 165 14.28 -8.62 1.03
C LEU A 165 13.54 -7.93 2.18
N LEU A 166 12.92 -8.68 3.10
CA LEU A 166 12.27 -8.11 4.28
C LEU A 166 13.28 -7.51 5.26
N ASP A 167 14.52 -8.01 5.27
CA ASP A 167 15.58 -7.46 6.13
C ASP A 167 16.06 -6.12 5.58
N TYR A 168 16.21 -5.99 4.26
CA TYR A 168 16.47 -4.70 3.61
C TYR A 168 15.36 -3.70 3.89
N PHE A 169 14.12 -4.11 3.68
CA PHE A 169 12.94 -3.26 3.88
C PHE A 169 12.81 -2.77 5.33
N ALA A 170 13.06 -3.64 6.29
CA ALA A 170 13.04 -3.28 7.71
C ALA A 170 14.17 -2.31 8.09
N ASP A 171 15.39 -2.51 7.56
CA ASP A 171 16.52 -1.62 7.79
C ASP A 171 16.31 -0.25 7.12
N MET A 172 15.72 -0.22 5.93
CA MET A 172 15.32 1.01 5.24
C MET A 172 14.33 1.80 6.10
N TRP A 173 13.28 1.15 6.64
CA TRP A 173 12.34 1.79 7.54
C TRP A 173 12.99 2.29 8.83
N LYS A 174 13.91 1.51 9.41
CA LYS A 174 14.68 1.93 10.57
C LYS A 174 15.45 3.22 10.28
N HIS A 175 16.19 3.24 9.17
CA HIS A 175 16.97 4.40 8.75
C HIS A 175 16.09 5.64 8.54
N LEU A 176 14.98 5.49 7.82
CA LEU A 176 14.01 6.58 7.64
C LEU A 176 13.44 7.08 8.97
N ALA A 177 13.07 6.16 9.88
CA ALA A 177 12.56 6.51 11.19
C ALA A 177 13.59 7.31 12.02
N GLU A 178 14.88 7.00 11.95
CA GLU A 178 15.95 7.76 12.60
C GLU A 178 15.98 9.23 12.16
N ARG A 179 15.61 9.51 10.91
CA ARG A 179 15.62 10.86 10.35
C ARG A 179 14.38 11.68 10.71
N VAL A 180 13.23 11.05 10.90
CA VAL A 180 11.93 11.75 11.02
C VAL A 180 11.27 11.64 12.39
N CYS A 181 11.71 10.74 13.26
CA CYS A 181 11.00 10.33 14.48
C CYS A 181 10.73 11.46 15.50
N ASN A 182 11.53 12.51 15.49
CA ASN A 182 11.41 13.65 16.40
C ASN A 182 10.69 14.84 15.75
N HIS A 183 10.21 14.71 14.51
CA HIS A 183 9.57 15.81 13.82
C HIS A 183 8.17 16.08 14.40
N PRO A 184 7.84 17.36 14.77
CA PRO A 184 6.56 17.68 15.42
C PRO A 184 5.32 17.38 14.58
N ALA A 185 5.44 17.43 13.25
CA ALA A 185 4.35 17.11 12.34
C ALA A 185 4.16 15.61 12.10
N LEU A 186 5.09 14.76 12.56
CA LEU A 186 4.98 13.33 12.32
C LEU A 186 3.79 12.74 13.08
N PHE A 187 2.81 12.22 12.33
CA PHE A 187 1.65 11.52 12.85
C PHE A 187 1.90 10.01 12.97
N GLY A 188 2.57 9.42 11.98
CA GLY A 188 2.80 7.99 11.99
C GLY A 188 3.47 7.44 10.74
N PHE A 189 3.48 6.11 10.67
CA PHE A 189 4.12 5.30 9.64
C PHE A 189 3.11 4.31 9.08
N ASP A 190 2.83 4.39 7.80
CA ASP A 190 2.07 3.42 7.04
C ASP A 190 3.07 2.49 6.36
N MET A 191 3.19 1.28 6.91
CA MET A 191 4.33 0.43 6.64
C MET A 191 4.36 -0.14 5.23
N PHE A 192 3.20 -0.31 4.59
CA PHE A 192 3.12 -0.84 3.23
C PHE A 192 1.71 -0.64 2.65
N ASN A 193 1.60 0.19 1.62
CA ASN A 193 0.35 0.44 0.90
C ASN A 193 -0.17 -0.83 0.23
N GLU A 194 -1.46 -1.14 0.42
CA GLU A 194 -2.22 -2.15 -0.33
C GLU A 194 -1.45 -3.48 -0.54
N PRO A 195 -1.07 -4.19 0.54
CA PRO A 195 -0.29 -5.41 0.42
C PRO A 195 -1.04 -6.47 -0.39
N PHE A 196 -0.38 -7.00 -1.44
CA PHE A 196 -0.94 -8.03 -2.29
C PHE A 196 -0.33 -9.40 -1.97
N MET A 197 -1.15 -10.44 -1.98
CA MET A 197 -0.80 -11.79 -1.52
C MET A 197 0.04 -12.63 -2.52
N GLY A 198 0.57 -12.00 -3.59
CA GLY A 198 1.37 -12.71 -4.59
C GLY A 198 0.58 -13.82 -5.31
N SER A 199 1.18 -14.99 -5.43
CA SER A 199 0.54 -16.14 -6.11
C SER A 199 -0.70 -16.67 -5.37
N ASP A 200 -0.83 -16.43 -4.06
CA ASP A 200 -2.03 -16.77 -3.32
C ASP A 200 -3.22 -15.88 -3.69
N GLY A 201 -2.99 -14.61 -4.03
CA GLY A 201 -4.02 -13.72 -4.60
C GLY A 201 -4.67 -14.31 -5.85
N GLY A 202 -3.88 -14.89 -6.76
CA GLY A 202 -4.41 -15.58 -7.93
C GLY A 202 -5.21 -16.86 -7.60
N LYS A 203 -4.94 -17.53 -6.48
CA LYS A 203 -5.74 -18.68 -6.00
C LYS A 203 -7.05 -18.19 -5.39
N ILE A 204 -6.99 -17.16 -4.57
CA ILE A 204 -8.16 -16.52 -3.95
C ILE A 204 -9.12 -16.03 -5.04
N PHE A 205 -8.64 -15.28 -6.03
CA PHE A 205 -9.45 -14.81 -7.14
C PHE A 205 -10.17 -15.97 -7.86
N ARG A 206 -9.46 -17.07 -8.15
CA ARG A 206 -10.09 -18.27 -8.73
C ARG A 206 -11.14 -18.91 -7.85
N GLN A 207 -10.93 -18.92 -6.55
CA GLN A 207 -11.93 -19.42 -5.57
C GLN A 207 -13.17 -18.52 -5.56
N LEU A 208 -12.98 -17.20 -5.54
CA LEU A 208 -14.08 -16.23 -5.59
C LEU A 208 -14.90 -16.38 -6.89
N ILE A 209 -14.25 -16.50 -8.04
CA ILE A 209 -14.95 -16.74 -9.32
C ILE A 209 -15.72 -18.06 -9.30
N LYS A 210 -15.12 -19.15 -8.79
CA LYS A 210 -15.81 -20.44 -8.66
C LYS A 210 -17.01 -20.33 -7.72
N GLY A 211 -16.84 -19.66 -6.59
CA GLY A 211 -17.90 -19.37 -5.64
C GLY A 211 -19.04 -18.59 -6.28
N LEU A 212 -18.72 -17.51 -6.97
CA LEU A 212 -19.68 -16.67 -7.68
C LEU A 212 -20.48 -17.48 -8.73
N VAL A 213 -19.79 -18.26 -9.57
CA VAL A 213 -20.45 -19.12 -10.57
C VAL A 213 -21.35 -20.15 -9.89
N LYS A 214 -20.86 -20.85 -8.85
CA LYS A 214 -21.65 -21.82 -8.11
C LYS A 214 -22.90 -21.17 -7.52
N THR A 215 -22.76 -20.05 -6.83
CA THR A 215 -23.86 -19.32 -6.19
C THR A 215 -24.86 -18.83 -7.24
N THR A 216 -24.40 -18.29 -8.38
CA THR A 216 -25.27 -17.91 -9.50
C THR A 216 -26.13 -19.09 -10.00
N LEU A 217 -25.57 -20.28 -10.03
CA LEU A 217 -26.28 -21.47 -10.49
C LEU A 217 -27.24 -22.07 -9.46
N THR A 218 -26.91 -21.97 -8.18
CA THR A 218 -27.63 -22.69 -7.10
C THR A 218 -28.51 -21.81 -6.23
N ASP A 219 -28.18 -20.52 -6.07
CA ASP A 219 -28.92 -19.62 -5.19
C ASP A 219 -30.23 -19.16 -5.84
N LYS A 220 -31.33 -19.37 -5.15
CA LYS A 220 -32.67 -18.98 -5.63
C LYS A 220 -32.94 -17.48 -5.49
N ARG A 221 -32.14 -16.76 -4.70
CA ARG A 221 -32.24 -15.30 -4.55
C ARG A 221 -31.82 -14.59 -5.87
N ILE A 222 -30.95 -15.22 -6.67
CA ILE A 222 -30.45 -14.68 -7.93
C ILE A 222 -31.43 -14.99 -9.08
N LYS A 223 -32.00 -13.93 -9.67
CA LYS A 223 -32.89 -14.05 -10.83
C LYS A 223 -32.08 -14.19 -12.12
N LYS A 224 -31.74 -15.43 -12.50
CA LYS A 224 -30.86 -15.76 -13.63
C LYS A 224 -31.25 -15.09 -14.94
N SER A 225 -32.55 -15.02 -15.26
CA SER A 225 -33.06 -14.37 -16.48
C SER A 225 -32.81 -12.85 -16.46
N LYS A 226 -32.95 -12.21 -15.29
CA LYS A 226 -32.61 -10.79 -15.12
C LYS A 226 -31.12 -10.58 -15.26
N LEU A 227 -30.32 -11.41 -14.57
CA LEU A 227 -28.85 -11.34 -14.62
C LEU A 227 -28.30 -11.42 -16.04
N ILE A 228 -28.80 -12.39 -16.84
CA ILE A 228 -28.39 -12.54 -18.25
C ILE A 228 -28.80 -11.32 -19.07
N LYS A 229 -30.00 -10.80 -18.86
CA LYS A 229 -30.49 -9.60 -19.58
C LYS A 229 -29.64 -8.37 -19.25
N ASP A 230 -29.32 -8.16 -17.98
CA ASP A 230 -28.55 -7.02 -17.52
C ASP A 230 -27.08 -7.13 -17.98
N ALA A 231 -26.50 -8.34 -17.95
CA ALA A 231 -25.16 -8.61 -18.46
C ALA A 231 -25.04 -8.36 -19.98
N ILE A 232 -26.05 -8.78 -20.77
CA ILE A 232 -26.08 -8.51 -22.22
C ILE A 232 -26.12 -6.99 -22.51
N LYS A 233 -26.80 -6.22 -21.64
CA LYS A 233 -26.89 -4.77 -21.76
C LYS A 233 -25.65 -4.05 -21.23
N LEU A 234 -24.68 -4.77 -20.64
CA LEU A 234 -23.52 -4.23 -19.93
C LEU A 234 -23.92 -3.29 -18.77
N ASP A 235 -25.08 -3.52 -18.18
CA ASP A 235 -25.56 -2.80 -17.01
C ASP A 235 -24.94 -3.40 -15.74
N ILE A 236 -23.67 -3.06 -15.51
CA ILE A 236 -22.89 -3.59 -14.39
C ILE A 236 -23.54 -3.29 -13.02
N PRO A 237 -24.06 -2.08 -12.75
CA PRO A 237 -24.78 -1.82 -11.50
C PRO A 237 -25.95 -2.78 -11.29
N ALA A 238 -26.81 -2.99 -12.27
CA ALA A 238 -27.95 -3.90 -12.16
C ALA A 238 -27.54 -5.37 -12.01
N VAL A 239 -26.41 -5.77 -12.58
CA VAL A 239 -25.79 -7.09 -12.33
C VAL A 239 -25.36 -7.21 -10.87
N LEU A 240 -24.64 -6.22 -10.35
CA LEU A 240 -24.11 -6.24 -8.98
C LEU A 240 -25.21 -6.18 -7.92
N GLU A 241 -26.32 -5.47 -8.17
CA GLU A 241 -27.46 -5.44 -7.27
C GLU A 241 -28.06 -6.82 -6.93
N GLN A 242 -27.85 -7.82 -7.81
CA GLN A 242 -28.34 -9.18 -7.55
C GLN A 242 -27.45 -9.97 -6.61
N TYR A 243 -26.22 -9.48 -6.38
CA TYR A 243 -25.27 -10.03 -5.43
C TYR A 243 -25.27 -9.14 -4.17
N ASN A 244 -26.30 -9.27 -3.36
CA ASN A 244 -26.37 -8.52 -2.09
C ASN A 244 -25.25 -8.94 -1.11
N GLY A 245 -25.11 -8.21 0.00
CA GLY A 245 -24.05 -8.43 0.98
C GLY A 245 -23.96 -9.88 1.49
N ASP A 246 -25.10 -10.55 1.72
CA ASP A 246 -25.11 -11.93 2.21
C ASP A 246 -24.55 -12.90 1.15
N ILE A 247 -24.93 -12.71 -0.12
CA ILE A 247 -24.41 -13.55 -1.21
C ILE A 247 -22.92 -13.33 -1.41
N LEU A 248 -22.46 -12.09 -1.39
CA LEU A 248 -21.04 -11.77 -1.50
C LEU A 248 -20.24 -12.31 -0.30
N HIS A 249 -20.81 -12.24 0.89
CA HIS A 249 -20.22 -12.84 2.09
C HIS A 249 -20.04 -14.36 1.93
N ASP A 250 -21.08 -15.07 1.49
CA ASP A 250 -21.01 -16.53 1.25
C ASP A 250 -19.94 -16.90 0.21
N VAL A 251 -19.79 -16.07 -0.84
CA VAL A 251 -18.74 -16.24 -1.85
C VAL A 251 -17.36 -16.00 -1.24
N ALA A 252 -17.20 -14.95 -0.44
CA ALA A 252 -15.93 -14.57 0.19
C ALA A 252 -15.44 -15.62 1.19
N LEU A 253 -16.35 -16.25 1.96
CA LEU A 253 -16.01 -17.32 2.90
C LEU A 253 -15.27 -18.48 2.21
N GLY A 254 -15.50 -18.73 0.93
CA GLY A 254 -14.77 -19.74 0.16
C GLY A 254 -13.27 -19.48 0.01
N ALA A 255 -12.82 -18.24 0.24
CA ALA A 255 -11.41 -17.85 0.16
C ALA A 255 -10.80 -17.55 1.55
N ALA A 256 -11.60 -17.51 2.62
CA ALA A 256 -11.20 -17.05 3.96
C ALA A 256 -9.96 -17.77 4.48
N GLU A 257 -9.89 -19.10 4.35
CA GLU A 257 -8.74 -19.90 4.82
C GLU A 257 -7.41 -19.47 4.18
N LEU A 258 -7.44 -19.11 2.89
CA LEU A 258 -6.23 -18.64 2.18
C LEU A 258 -5.79 -17.26 2.67
N VAL A 259 -6.76 -16.37 2.92
CA VAL A 259 -6.50 -15.02 3.46
C VAL A 259 -5.93 -15.15 4.88
N GLU A 260 -6.59 -15.88 5.77
CA GLU A 260 -6.14 -16.11 7.15
C GLU A 260 -4.74 -16.74 7.20
N LYS A 261 -4.46 -17.67 6.29
CA LYS A 261 -3.15 -18.30 6.20
C LYS A 261 -2.08 -17.29 5.81
N PHE A 262 -2.35 -16.44 4.81
CA PHE A 262 -1.42 -15.39 4.38
C PHE A 262 -1.17 -14.41 5.54
N ASP A 263 -2.22 -13.92 6.20
CA ASP A 263 -2.10 -13.01 7.32
C ASP A 263 -1.25 -13.59 8.45
N ARG A 264 -1.47 -14.83 8.83
CA ARG A 264 -0.73 -15.49 9.91
C ARG A 264 0.72 -15.78 9.52
N GLU A 265 0.98 -16.28 8.31
CA GLU A 265 2.27 -16.85 7.92
C GLU A 265 3.19 -15.88 7.19
N ARG A 266 2.63 -14.78 6.66
CA ARG A 266 3.38 -13.80 5.86
C ARG A 266 3.23 -12.38 6.36
N TYR A 267 2.00 -11.90 6.43
CA TYR A 267 1.75 -10.48 6.71
C TYR A 267 2.04 -10.11 8.17
N THR A 268 1.55 -10.88 9.14
CA THR A 268 1.86 -10.63 10.56
C THR A 268 3.35 -10.68 10.88
N PRO A 269 4.14 -11.67 10.40
CA PRO A 269 5.59 -11.65 10.57
C PRO A 269 6.28 -10.44 9.93
N PHE A 270 5.83 -10.00 8.76
CA PHE A 270 6.31 -8.78 8.11
C PHE A 270 6.01 -7.53 8.98
N LEU A 271 4.76 -7.37 9.43
CA LEU A 271 4.37 -6.25 10.29
C LEU A 271 5.21 -6.20 11.56
N ASN A 272 5.38 -7.34 12.23
CA ASN A 272 6.19 -7.43 13.44
C ASN A 272 7.67 -7.06 13.19
N LYS A 273 8.24 -7.51 12.08
CA LYS A 273 9.62 -7.21 11.69
C LYS A 273 9.78 -5.71 11.42
N THR A 274 8.94 -5.14 10.59
CA THR A 274 9.01 -3.73 10.16
C THR A 274 8.70 -2.79 11.33
N ALA A 275 7.61 -3.04 12.06
CA ALA A 275 7.30 -2.27 13.25
C ALA A 275 8.39 -2.38 14.33
N GLY A 276 8.96 -3.57 14.52
CA GLY A 276 10.09 -3.79 15.43
C GLY A 276 11.32 -2.97 15.06
N ALA A 277 11.63 -2.86 13.77
CA ALA A 277 12.72 -2.04 13.27
C ALA A 277 12.47 -0.54 13.56
N ILE A 278 11.29 -0.02 13.25
CA ILE A 278 10.90 1.36 13.57
C ILE A 278 10.92 1.57 15.10
N ARG A 279 10.34 0.67 15.88
CA ARG A 279 10.26 0.78 17.34
C ARG A 279 11.61 0.62 18.04
N SER A 280 12.62 0.06 17.37
CA SER A 280 14.00 0.07 17.90
C SER A 280 14.60 1.48 17.94
N VAL A 281 14.02 2.43 17.19
CA VAL A 281 14.44 3.83 17.11
C VAL A 281 13.54 4.73 17.93
N THR A 282 12.22 4.56 17.83
CA THR A 282 11.26 5.50 18.39
C THR A 282 9.96 4.85 18.82
N ASN A 283 9.38 5.40 19.91
CA ASN A 283 8.00 5.12 20.30
C ASN A 283 7.00 6.18 19.81
N ASN A 284 7.48 7.22 19.07
CA ASN A 284 6.61 8.22 18.49
C ASN A 284 6.00 7.70 17.17
N GLY A 285 4.86 8.29 16.79
CA GLY A 285 4.12 7.97 15.58
C GLY A 285 3.26 6.70 15.71
N ILE A 286 2.08 6.78 15.14
CA ILE A 286 1.11 5.67 15.05
C ILE A 286 1.55 4.74 13.91
N MET A 287 1.41 3.42 14.12
CA MET A 287 1.59 2.45 13.04
C MET A 287 0.27 2.24 12.33
N PHE A 288 0.26 2.50 11.04
CA PHE A 288 -0.85 2.22 10.15
C PHE A 288 -0.64 0.89 9.44
N ILE A 289 -1.72 0.15 9.27
CA ILE A 289 -1.73 -1.18 8.68
C ILE A 289 -2.84 -1.20 7.64
N ASP A 290 -2.45 -1.38 6.39
CA ASP A 290 -3.41 -1.59 5.31
C ASP A 290 -3.87 -3.04 5.27
N ASN A 291 -5.13 -3.24 4.85
CA ASN A 291 -5.64 -4.58 4.59
C ASN A 291 -5.02 -5.14 3.31
N CYS A 292 -4.85 -6.48 3.27
CA CYS A 292 -4.50 -7.17 2.03
C CYS A 292 -5.66 -7.12 1.02
N TYR A 293 -5.32 -6.89 -0.24
CA TYR A 293 -6.25 -6.96 -1.38
C TYR A 293 -6.28 -8.34 -2.00
#